data_b817e09d531b4071e3a97c3a691ba7f5
#
_entry.id   b817e09d531b4071e3a97c3a691ba7f5
#
_cell.length_a   1.000
_cell.length_b   1.000
_cell.length_c   1.000
_cell.angle_alpha   90.00
_cell.angle_beta   90.00
_cell.angle_gamma   90.00
#
_symmetry.space_group_name_H-M   'P 1'
#
loop_
_entity.id
_entity.type
_entity.pdbx_description
1 polymer ?
#
loop_
_entity_poly.entity_id
_entity_poly.type
_entity_poly.pdbx_seq_one_letter_code
_entity_poly.pdbx_strand_id
1 'polypeptide(L)'
;MKFFVGISGYAHKEWKGSFYPEKLPQREMLAYYAKHFSAVEINYTFRQLPSQSVVESWTQQVPASFRFVLKASQVVTHFKRLQNVKKETDDFLRIAAILKKRQGPVLFQLPPNFKKDVSRVAAFLTSIQGRAKAAFEFRHPSWFDDEVVDCLRRHKSALCVADSEDLPATDLVRTANWGYVRLRRERYTDKALRKWISAIRSRRWDEAYVFFKHEDSAAGPKLATRFLELARL
;
A
#
# COMPACT_ATOMS: atom_id res chain seq x y z
N MET A 1 8.78 -16.55 1.80
CA MET A 1 7.93 -15.35 1.73
C MET A 1 8.65 -14.17 2.36
N LYS A 2 8.71 -13.05 1.66
CA LYS A 2 9.31 -11.79 2.15
C LYS A 2 8.24 -10.82 2.60
N PHE A 3 8.34 -10.29 3.82
CA PHE A 3 7.49 -9.21 4.30
C PHE A 3 8.09 -7.86 3.97
N PHE A 4 7.28 -6.98 3.38
CA PHE A 4 7.52 -5.54 3.25
C PHE A 4 6.55 -4.83 4.20
N VAL A 5 7.07 -4.40 5.35
CA VAL A 5 6.24 -3.79 6.41
C VAL A 5 6.56 -2.33 6.53
N GLY A 6 5.52 -1.52 6.71
CA GLY A 6 5.63 -0.09 6.89
C GLY A 6 4.33 0.56 7.35
N ILE A 7 4.26 1.86 7.21
CA ILE A 7 3.14 2.69 7.63
C ILE A 7 2.64 3.52 6.43
N SER A 8 1.39 3.97 6.50
CA SER A 8 0.78 4.90 5.54
C SER A 8 1.30 6.32 5.81
N GLY A 9 2.50 6.62 5.27
CA GLY A 9 3.24 7.85 5.48
C GLY A 9 4.44 7.67 6.38
N TYR A 10 5.34 8.65 6.35
CA TYR A 10 6.55 8.70 7.18
C TYR A 10 6.83 10.09 7.77
N ALA A 11 6.35 11.16 7.14
CA ALA A 11 6.70 12.54 7.49
C ALA A 11 5.73 13.14 8.52
N HIS A 12 5.49 12.42 9.62
CA HIS A 12 4.59 12.83 10.69
C HIS A 12 5.39 13.48 11.82
N LYS A 13 5.20 14.79 12.00
CA LYS A 13 5.90 15.57 13.05
C LYS A 13 5.50 15.13 14.45
N GLU A 14 4.29 14.64 14.60
CA GLU A 14 3.68 14.14 15.85
C GLU A 14 4.40 12.91 16.39
N TRP A 15 5.21 12.25 15.56
CA TRP A 15 6.00 11.09 15.99
C TRP A 15 7.35 11.46 16.63
N LYS A 16 7.71 12.74 16.68
CA LYS A 16 8.90 13.19 17.40
C LYS A 16 8.77 12.92 18.90
N GLY A 17 9.87 12.52 19.52
CA GLY A 17 9.89 12.09 20.93
C GLY A 17 9.36 10.69 21.19
N SER A 18 8.62 10.07 20.21
CA SER A 18 8.08 8.71 20.35
C SER A 18 8.70 7.70 19.38
N PHE A 19 8.73 8.00 18.09
CA PHE A 19 9.39 7.19 17.08
C PHE A 19 10.64 7.90 16.52
N TYR A 20 10.52 9.16 16.17
CA TYR A 20 11.67 9.97 15.76
C TYR A 20 12.34 10.62 16.96
N PRO A 21 13.68 10.78 16.94
CA PRO A 21 14.33 11.67 17.89
C PRO A 21 13.70 13.06 17.88
N GLU A 22 13.57 13.70 19.04
CA GLU A 22 12.89 14.99 19.19
C GLU A 22 13.41 16.06 18.23
N LYS A 23 14.73 16.15 18.08
CA LYS A 23 15.40 17.16 17.26
C LYS A 23 15.67 16.72 15.81
N LEU A 24 15.14 15.57 15.37
CA LEU A 24 15.39 15.07 14.02
C LEU A 24 14.82 16.04 12.97
N PRO A 25 15.64 16.56 12.01
CA PRO A 25 15.14 17.40 10.92
C PRO A 25 14.18 16.62 10.01
N GLN A 26 13.15 17.28 9.51
CA GLN A 26 12.15 16.66 8.63
C GLN A 26 12.77 15.99 7.40
N ARG A 27 13.81 16.59 6.81
CA ARG A 27 14.53 16.06 5.66
C ARG A 27 15.22 14.72 5.93
N GLU A 28 15.47 14.37 7.19
CA GLU A 28 16.13 13.12 7.62
C GLU A 28 15.16 12.03 8.06
N MET A 29 13.84 12.36 8.16
CA MET A 29 12.83 11.42 8.63
C MET A 29 12.75 10.16 7.76
N LEU A 30 12.85 10.30 6.43
CA LEU A 30 12.78 9.14 5.53
C LEU A 30 13.98 8.20 5.72
N ALA A 31 15.18 8.76 5.84
CA ALA A 31 16.40 7.98 6.07
C ALA A 31 16.35 7.26 7.43
N TYR A 32 15.83 7.93 8.47
CA TYR A 32 15.62 7.32 9.78
C TYR A 32 14.56 6.21 9.71
N TYR A 33 13.41 6.48 9.09
CA TYR A 33 12.31 5.53 8.90
C TYR A 33 12.78 4.24 8.21
N ALA A 34 13.60 4.38 7.16
CA ALA A 34 14.10 3.25 6.37
C ALA A 34 15.12 2.35 7.13
N LYS A 35 15.62 2.78 8.29
CA LYS A 35 16.42 1.91 9.20
C LYS A 35 15.53 0.93 9.98
N HIS A 36 14.24 1.25 10.14
CA HIS A 36 13.30 0.46 10.94
C HIS A 36 12.34 -0.38 10.09
N PHE A 37 11.95 0.14 8.90
CA PHE A 37 10.95 -0.49 8.05
C PHE A 37 11.47 -0.70 6.63
N SER A 38 10.94 -1.70 5.95
CA SER A 38 11.36 -2.08 4.59
C SER A 38 10.49 -1.48 3.48
N ALA A 39 9.38 -0.83 3.84
CA ALA A 39 8.49 -0.18 2.88
C ALA A 39 7.76 1.01 3.49
N VAL A 40 7.24 1.88 2.64
CA VAL A 40 6.32 2.97 3.00
C VAL A 40 5.21 3.07 1.96
N GLU A 41 3.97 3.32 2.42
CA GLU A 41 2.84 3.65 1.57
C GLU A 41 2.71 5.17 1.49
N ILE A 42 2.92 5.75 0.31
CA ILE A 42 2.86 7.19 0.07
C ILE A 42 1.43 7.59 -0.33
N ASN A 43 0.70 8.21 0.58
CA ASN A 43 -0.64 8.70 0.35
C ASN A 43 -0.69 10.11 -0.26
N TYR A 44 0.39 10.88 -0.19
CA TYR A 44 0.51 12.21 -0.80
C TYR A 44 0.16 12.17 -2.29
N THR A 45 0.62 11.13 -3.01
CA THR A 45 0.39 10.94 -4.45
C THR A 45 -1.09 10.78 -4.85
N PHE A 46 -1.97 10.54 -3.88
CA PHE A 46 -3.41 10.52 -4.10
C PHE A 46 -3.96 11.90 -4.45
N ARG A 47 -3.44 12.94 -3.82
CA ARG A 47 -3.90 14.33 -4.02
C ARG A 47 -3.05 15.08 -5.04
N GLN A 48 -1.75 14.87 -5.02
CA GLN A 48 -0.82 15.62 -5.85
C GLN A 48 0.34 14.73 -6.32
N LEU A 49 0.63 14.77 -7.61
CA LEU A 49 1.79 14.06 -8.16
C LEU A 49 3.08 14.83 -7.76
N PRO A 50 4.06 14.15 -7.13
CA PRO A 50 5.33 14.78 -6.78
C PRO A 50 6.14 15.11 -8.03
N SER A 51 7.01 16.11 -7.93
CA SER A 51 7.99 16.37 -8.99
C SER A 51 9.03 15.25 -9.09
N GLN A 52 9.68 15.15 -10.24
CA GLN A 52 10.75 14.18 -10.45
C GLN A 52 11.85 14.31 -9.39
N SER A 53 12.29 15.54 -9.09
CA SER A 53 13.34 15.82 -8.10
C SER A 53 12.99 15.33 -6.68
N VAL A 54 11.72 15.41 -6.29
CA VAL A 54 11.25 14.88 -5.00
C VAL A 54 11.38 13.37 -4.97
N VAL A 55 10.96 12.66 -6.02
CA VAL A 55 11.05 11.19 -6.08
C VAL A 55 12.51 10.72 -6.15
N GLU A 56 13.36 11.42 -6.89
CA GLU A 56 14.81 11.18 -6.92
C GLU A 56 15.42 11.32 -5.52
N SER A 57 15.07 12.40 -4.80
CA SER A 57 15.51 12.63 -3.41
C SER A 57 15.09 11.47 -2.48
N TRP A 58 13.90 10.91 -2.65
CA TRP A 58 13.50 9.73 -1.87
C TRP A 58 14.42 8.54 -2.13
N THR A 59 14.79 8.30 -3.39
CA THR A 59 15.63 7.14 -3.74
C THR A 59 17.05 7.22 -3.16
N GLN A 60 17.56 8.44 -2.94
CA GLN A 60 18.87 8.67 -2.36
C GLN A 60 18.92 8.41 -0.84
N GLN A 61 17.78 8.50 -0.17
CA GLN A 61 17.67 8.40 1.29
C GLN A 61 17.47 6.97 1.80
N VAL A 62 17.22 6.01 0.92
CA VAL A 62 16.86 4.65 1.34
C VAL A 62 17.65 3.57 0.59
N PRO A 63 17.89 2.40 1.19
CA PRO A 63 18.61 1.31 0.54
C PRO A 63 17.84 0.76 -0.68
N ALA A 64 18.55 0.06 -1.58
CA ALA A 64 17.95 -0.54 -2.78
C ALA A 64 16.86 -1.59 -2.48
N SER A 65 16.92 -2.20 -1.30
CA SER A 65 15.93 -3.17 -0.83
C SER A 65 14.62 -2.57 -0.33
N PHE A 66 14.58 -1.25 -0.10
CA PHE A 66 13.39 -0.52 0.35
C PHE A 66 12.33 -0.42 -0.76
N ARG A 67 11.04 -0.40 -0.39
CA ARG A 67 9.93 -0.29 -1.34
C ARG A 67 9.04 0.92 -1.04
N PHE A 68 8.84 1.74 -2.06
CA PHE A 68 7.81 2.79 -2.06
C PHE A 68 6.56 2.24 -2.73
N VAL A 69 5.47 2.21 -1.99
CA VAL A 69 4.14 1.93 -2.53
C VAL A 69 3.44 3.27 -2.72
N LEU A 70 3.02 3.56 -3.92
CA LEU A 70 2.34 4.81 -4.23
C LEU A 70 0.83 4.59 -4.30
N LYS A 71 0.05 5.42 -3.62
CA LYS A 71 -1.40 5.43 -3.79
C LYS A 71 -1.75 6.21 -5.05
N ALA A 72 -2.49 5.58 -5.96
CA ALA A 72 -2.91 6.18 -7.23
C ALA A 72 -3.74 7.44 -7.02
N SER A 73 -3.63 8.37 -7.97
CA SER A 73 -4.32 9.66 -7.94
C SER A 73 -5.84 9.52 -7.76
N GLN A 74 -6.43 10.40 -6.96
CA GLN A 74 -7.89 10.50 -6.82
C GLN A 74 -8.60 10.80 -8.15
N VAL A 75 -7.92 11.48 -9.08
CA VAL A 75 -8.49 11.73 -10.41
C VAL A 75 -8.73 10.41 -11.12
N VAL A 76 -7.78 9.47 -11.07
CA VAL A 76 -7.89 8.15 -11.69
C VAL A 76 -8.95 7.29 -10.99
N THR A 77 -8.90 7.24 -9.67
CA THR A 77 -9.67 6.26 -8.89
C THR A 77 -11.04 6.75 -8.45
N HIS A 78 -11.17 8.01 -8.03
CA HIS A 78 -12.39 8.56 -7.42
C HIS A 78 -13.21 9.40 -8.40
N PHE A 79 -12.59 10.35 -9.11
CA PHE A 79 -13.32 11.25 -9.98
C PHE A 79 -13.69 10.59 -11.29
N LYS A 80 -12.72 10.03 -12.00
CA LYS A 80 -12.92 9.35 -13.29
C LYS A 80 -13.21 7.85 -13.17
N ARG A 81 -13.06 7.26 -11.98
CA ARG A 81 -13.38 5.86 -11.69
C ARG A 81 -12.84 4.90 -12.75
N LEU A 82 -11.56 5.04 -13.08
CA LEU A 82 -10.80 4.25 -14.06
C LEU A 82 -11.22 4.46 -15.54
N GLN A 83 -12.09 5.41 -15.85
CA GLN A 83 -12.57 5.65 -17.21
C GLN A 83 -11.89 6.88 -17.82
N ASN A 84 -11.40 6.77 -19.07
CA ASN A 84 -10.73 7.86 -19.79
C ASN A 84 -9.56 8.49 -18.99
N VAL A 85 -8.74 7.65 -18.36
CA VAL A 85 -7.67 8.04 -17.45
C VAL A 85 -6.26 7.81 -18.01
N LYS A 86 -6.16 7.60 -19.35
CA LYS A 86 -4.88 7.25 -19.96
C LYS A 86 -3.79 8.27 -19.63
N LYS A 87 -4.07 9.56 -19.83
CA LYS A 87 -3.10 10.63 -19.58
C LYS A 87 -2.66 10.67 -18.11
N GLU A 88 -3.60 10.70 -17.18
CA GLU A 88 -3.31 10.77 -15.74
C GLU A 88 -2.55 9.54 -15.24
N THR A 89 -2.89 8.38 -15.79
CA THR A 89 -2.22 7.11 -15.46
C THR A 89 -0.80 7.09 -16.04
N ASP A 90 -0.60 7.54 -17.27
CA ASP A 90 0.72 7.62 -17.91
C ASP A 90 1.64 8.59 -17.15
N ASP A 91 1.14 9.76 -16.77
CA ASP A 91 1.89 10.74 -15.98
C ASP A 91 2.28 10.17 -14.60
N PHE A 92 1.32 9.50 -13.93
CA PHE A 92 1.56 8.85 -12.64
C PHE A 92 2.62 7.75 -12.73
N LEU A 93 2.49 6.85 -13.71
CA LEU A 93 3.41 5.72 -13.87
C LEU A 93 4.81 6.19 -14.33
N ARG A 94 4.91 7.25 -15.11
CA ARG A 94 6.18 7.87 -15.46
C ARG A 94 6.93 8.36 -14.22
N ILE A 95 6.25 9.00 -13.28
CA ILE A 95 6.83 9.42 -12.00
C ILE A 95 7.17 8.22 -11.12
N ALA A 96 6.29 7.22 -11.05
CA ALA A 96 6.56 5.99 -10.29
C ALA A 96 7.80 5.25 -10.79
N ALA A 97 8.04 5.23 -12.11
CA ALA A 97 9.19 4.54 -12.72
C ALA A 97 10.55 5.11 -12.28
N ILE A 98 10.61 6.37 -11.80
CA ILE A 98 11.83 6.99 -11.25
C ILE A 98 12.35 6.21 -10.04
N LEU A 99 11.47 5.56 -9.29
CA LEU A 99 11.82 4.71 -8.14
C LEU A 99 12.65 3.47 -8.53
N LYS A 100 12.65 3.07 -9.80
CA LYS A 100 13.41 1.91 -10.33
C LYS A 100 13.17 0.65 -9.49
N LYS A 101 14.22 0.03 -8.98
CA LYS A 101 14.16 -1.18 -8.14
C LYS A 101 13.44 -0.97 -6.79
N ARG A 102 13.23 0.28 -6.37
CA ARG A 102 12.52 0.64 -5.14
C ARG A 102 11.02 0.81 -5.34
N GLN A 103 10.53 0.73 -6.59
CA GLN A 103 9.10 0.75 -6.87
C GLN A 103 8.45 -0.51 -6.30
N GLY A 104 7.51 -0.32 -5.38
CA GLY A 104 6.57 -1.31 -4.92
C GLY A 104 5.29 -1.32 -5.77
N PRO A 105 4.25 -2.04 -5.32
CA PRO A 105 2.94 -1.97 -5.95
C PRO A 105 2.36 -0.56 -5.96
N VAL A 106 1.41 -0.32 -6.87
CA VAL A 106 0.54 0.85 -6.84
C VAL A 106 -0.81 0.45 -6.23
N LEU A 107 -1.25 1.21 -5.23
CA LEU A 107 -2.55 1.00 -4.59
C LEU A 107 -3.63 1.81 -5.30
N PHE A 108 -4.58 1.11 -5.93
CA PHE A 108 -5.80 1.67 -6.51
C PHE A 108 -6.97 1.47 -5.55
N GLN A 109 -7.19 2.43 -4.67
CA GLN A 109 -8.36 2.42 -3.79
C GLN A 109 -9.55 3.03 -4.52
N LEU A 110 -10.66 2.29 -4.65
CA LEU A 110 -11.90 2.79 -5.25
C LEU A 110 -12.86 3.33 -4.19
N PRO A 111 -13.66 4.35 -4.53
CA PRO A 111 -14.56 4.99 -3.56
C PRO A 111 -15.75 4.10 -3.19
N PRO A 112 -16.36 4.29 -2.00
CA PRO A 112 -17.44 3.45 -1.49
C PRO A 112 -18.73 3.53 -2.31
N ASN A 113 -18.92 4.59 -3.08
CA ASN A 113 -20.07 4.78 -3.97
C ASN A 113 -19.82 4.28 -5.41
N PHE A 114 -18.76 3.54 -5.65
CA PHE A 114 -18.48 2.91 -6.95
C PHE A 114 -18.82 1.42 -6.87
N LYS A 115 -19.97 1.06 -7.44
CA LYS A 115 -20.43 -0.33 -7.57
C LYS A 115 -19.59 -1.12 -8.55
N LYS A 116 -19.66 -2.44 -8.45
CA LYS A 116 -18.95 -3.39 -9.30
C LYS A 116 -19.12 -3.08 -10.79
N ASP A 117 -18.00 -3.00 -11.48
CA ASP A 117 -17.87 -2.90 -12.94
C ASP A 117 -16.57 -3.63 -13.34
N VAL A 118 -16.67 -4.94 -13.50
CA VAL A 118 -15.51 -5.81 -13.75
C VAL A 118 -14.88 -5.51 -15.10
N SER A 119 -15.69 -5.20 -16.09
CA SER A 119 -15.20 -4.87 -17.44
C SER A 119 -14.30 -3.63 -17.43
N ARG A 120 -14.67 -2.62 -16.63
CA ARG A 120 -13.87 -1.41 -16.46
C ARG A 120 -12.56 -1.67 -15.74
N VAL A 121 -12.57 -2.48 -14.68
CA VAL A 121 -11.35 -2.87 -13.98
C VAL A 121 -10.45 -3.70 -14.91
N ALA A 122 -10.99 -4.63 -15.67
CA ALA A 122 -10.23 -5.43 -16.64
C ALA A 122 -9.57 -4.57 -17.72
N ALA A 123 -10.34 -3.65 -18.33
CA ALA A 123 -9.81 -2.73 -19.34
C ALA A 123 -8.69 -1.84 -18.77
N PHE A 124 -8.87 -1.32 -17.55
CA PHE A 124 -7.86 -0.54 -16.87
C PHE A 124 -6.59 -1.37 -16.59
N LEU A 125 -6.73 -2.58 -16.03
CA LEU A 125 -5.61 -3.47 -15.77
C LEU A 125 -4.84 -3.85 -17.03
N THR A 126 -5.53 -4.08 -18.13
CA THR A 126 -4.91 -4.29 -19.45
C THR A 126 -4.07 -3.07 -19.86
N SER A 127 -4.57 -1.86 -19.64
CA SER A 127 -3.87 -0.62 -20.04
C SER A 127 -2.58 -0.35 -19.27
N ILE A 128 -2.43 -0.92 -18.06
CA ILE A 128 -1.23 -0.77 -17.21
C ILE A 128 -0.38 -2.05 -17.15
N GLN A 129 -0.72 -3.07 -17.89
CA GLN A 129 -0.04 -4.36 -17.89
C GLN A 129 1.47 -4.21 -18.19
N GLY A 130 2.30 -4.87 -17.37
CA GLY A 130 3.76 -4.79 -17.48
C GLY A 130 4.39 -3.48 -16.95
N ARG A 131 3.57 -2.49 -16.59
CA ARG A 131 4.06 -1.17 -16.14
C ARG A 131 4.08 -1.01 -14.62
N ALA A 132 3.18 -1.69 -13.92
CA ALA A 132 3.11 -1.68 -12.45
C ALA A 132 2.44 -2.95 -11.90
N LYS A 133 2.87 -3.37 -10.70
CA LYS A 133 2.10 -4.29 -9.87
C LYS A 133 0.90 -3.51 -9.30
N ALA A 134 -0.33 -3.95 -9.55
CA ALA A 134 -1.53 -3.27 -9.07
C ALA A 134 -2.17 -3.97 -7.87
N ALA A 135 -2.44 -3.23 -6.80
CA ALA A 135 -3.28 -3.66 -5.69
C ALA A 135 -4.59 -2.89 -5.71
N PHE A 136 -5.73 -3.58 -5.64
CA PHE A 136 -7.04 -2.94 -5.61
C PHE A 136 -7.67 -3.04 -4.23
N GLU A 137 -8.02 -1.89 -3.64
CA GLU A 137 -8.82 -1.79 -2.43
C GLU A 137 -10.23 -1.35 -2.81
N PHE A 138 -11.16 -2.26 -2.66
CA PHE A 138 -12.59 -2.00 -2.89
C PHE A 138 -13.27 -1.58 -1.60
N ARG A 139 -14.24 -0.67 -1.70
CA ARG A 139 -14.99 -0.12 -0.57
C ARG A 139 -16.49 -0.42 -0.63
N HIS A 140 -17.03 -0.74 -1.81
CA HIS A 140 -18.43 -1.10 -1.98
C HIS A 140 -18.60 -2.63 -1.89
N PRO A 141 -19.61 -3.15 -1.16
CA PRO A 141 -19.79 -4.59 -0.97
C PRO A 141 -19.92 -5.41 -2.27
N SER A 142 -20.48 -4.83 -3.34
CA SER A 142 -20.67 -5.52 -4.61
C SER A 142 -19.37 -6.00 -5.29
N TRP A 143 -18.21 -5.55 -4.84
CA TRP A 143 -16.92 -5.96 -5.40
C TRP A 143 -16.39 -7.28 -4.84
N PHE A 144 -16.98 -7.78 -3.75
CA PHE A 144 -16.49 -8.99 -3.08
C PHE A 144 -17.24 -10.22 -3.61
N ASP A 145 -16.92 -10.62 -4.84
CA ASP A 145 -17.40 -11.83 -5.47
C ASP A 145 -16.33 -12.51 -6.37
N ASP A 146 -16.64 -13.71 -6.82
CA ASP A 146 -15.70 -14.56 -7.56
C ASP A 146 -15.32 -13.96 -8.92
N GLU A 147 -16.21 -13.24 -9.59
CA GLU A 147 -15.93 -12.61 -10.89
C GLU A 147 -14.81 -11.57 -10.75
N VAL A 148 -14.83 -10.77 -9.66
CA VAL A 148 -13.79 -9.78 -9.36
C VAL A 148 -12.48 -10.48 -9.02
N VAL A 149 -12.53 -11.52 -8.20
CA VAL A 149 -11.37 -12.32 -7.82
C VAL A 149 -10.70 -12.92 -9.07
N ASP A 150 -11.48 -13.47 -9.98
CA ASP A 150 -10.99 -14.06 -11.22
C ASP A 150 -10.42 -13.01 -12.19
N CYS A 151 -11.04 -11.84 -12.25
CA CYS A 151 -10.48 -10.71 -13.00
C CYS A 151 -9.10 -10.31 -12.47
N LEU A 152 -8.95 -10.11 -11.16
CA LEU A 152 -7.67 -9.77 -10.55
C LEU A 152 -6.63 -10.87 -10.75
N ARG A 153 -7.03 -12.13 -10.66
CA ARG A 153 -6.15 -13.30 -10.84
C ARG A 153 -5.60 -13.37 -12.27
N ARG A 154 -6.44 -13.18 -13.28
CA ARG A 154 -6.03 -13.14 -14.69
C ARG A 154 -4.98 -12.05 -14.96
N HIS A 155 -5.09 -10.91 -14.27
CA HIS A 155 -4.15 -9.79 -14.41
C HIS A 155 -3.01 -9.81 -13.37
N LYS A 156 -2.88 -10.87 -12.56
CA LYS A 156 -1.85 -11.00 -11.51
C LYS A 156 -1.80 -9.80 -10.56
N SER A 157 -2.98 -9.22 -10.28
CA SER A 157 -3.18 -8.06 -9.42
C SER A 157 -3.65 -8.49 -8.03
N ALA A 158 -3.18 -7.82 -6.98
CA ALA A 158 -3.56 -8.19 -5.63
C ALA A 158 -4.91 -7.58 -5.23
N LEU A 159 -5.76 -8.37 -4.57
CA LEU A 159 -6.84 -7.83 -3.77
C LEU A 159 -6.23 -7.29 -2.47
N CYS A 160 -6.37 -5.98 -2.25
CA CYS A 160 -5.96 -5.35 -0.99
C CYS A 160 -7.02 -5.64 0.09
N VAL A 161 -6.60 -6.27 1.17
CA VAL A 161 -7.45 -6.44 2.36
C VAL A 161 -7.15 -5.32 3.34
N ALA A 162 -8.18 -4.55 3.68
CA ALA A 162 -8.11 -3.49 4.67
C ALA A 162 -8.91 -3.89 5.93
N ASP A 163 -8.19 -4.13 7.02
CA ASP A 163 -8.80 -4.38 8.34
C ASP A 163 -9.07 -3.04 9.03
N SER A 164 -10.31 -2.61 9.03
CA SER A 164 -10.78 -1.37 9.63
C SER A 164 -12.13 -1.62 10.29
N GLU A 165 -12.46 -0.81 11.27
CA GLU A 165 -13.76 -0.86 11.95
C GLU A 165 -14.91 -0.46 11.02
N ASP A 166 -14.62 0.41 10.06
CA ASP A 166 -15.60 0.98 9.12
C ASP A 166 -15.78 0.17 7.82
N LEU A 167 -15.09 -0.95 7.66
CA LEU A 167 -15.10 -1.71 6.42
C LEU A 167 -15.62 -3.14 6.65
N PRO A 168 -16.29 -3.72 5.63
CA PRO A 168 -16.63 -5.12 5.67
C PRO A 168 -15.37 -5.98 5.88
N ALA A 169 -15.48 -7.00 6.72
CA ALA A 169 -14.44 -8.00 6.84
C ALA A 169 -14.22 -8.67 5.48
N THR A 170 -12.99 -8.66 5.00
CA THR A 170 -12.63 -9.24 3.71
C THR A 170 -11.61 -10.36 3.94
N ASP A 171 -11.86 -11.50 3.35
CA ASP A 171 -10.93 -12.62 3.42
C ASP A 171 -9.67 -12.35 2.59
N LEU A 172 -8.55 -12.90 3.08
CA LEU A 172 -7.32 -12.93 2.30
C LEU A 172 -7.48 -13.91 1.14
N VAL A 173 -7.58 -13.39 -0.08
CA VAL A 173 -7.68 -14.20 -1.30
C VAL A 173 -6.40 -14.08 -2.12
N ARG A 174 -5.89 -15.22 -2.60
CA ARG A 174 -4.71 -15.23 -3.46
C ARG A 174 -5.11 -14.96 -4.92
N THR A 175 -4.92 -13.73 -5.37
CA THR A 175 -5.15 -13.29 -6.76
C THR A 175 -3.84 -13.09 -7.54
N ALA A 176 -2.70 -13.03 -6.81
CA ALA A 176 -1.35 -12.94 -7.37
C ALA A 176 -0.39 -13.78 -6.52
N ASN A 177 0.89 -13.88 -6.92
CA ASN A 177 1.95 -14.47 -6.10
C ASN A 177 2.47 -13.53 -5.00
N TRP A 178 1.83 -12.41 -4.80
CA TRP A 178 2.10 -11.42 -3.77
C TRP A 178 0.79 -10.88 -3.20
N GLY A 179 0.83 -10.33 -1.98
CA GLY A 179 -0.35 -9.83 -1.29
C GLY A 179 -0.19 -8.43 -0.74
N TYR A 180 -1.32 -7.79 -0.45
CA TYR A 180 -1.39 -6.44 0.08
C TYR A 180 -2.40 -6.37 1.22
N VAL A 181 -1.94 -5.94 2.40
CA VAL A 181 -2.75 -5.87 3.62
C VAL A 181 -2.58 -4.50 4.27
N ARG A 182 -3.67 -3.89 4.66
CA ARG A 182 -3.71 -2.63 5.42
C ARG A 182 -4.35 -2.87 6.77
N LEU A 183 -3.56 -2.84 7.83
CA LEU A 183 -4.00 -2.97 9.22
C LEU A 183 -4.29 -1.58 9.76
N ARG A 184 -5.58 -1.20 9.77
CA ARG A 184 -6.02 0.17 9.97
C ARG A 184 -6.74 0.42 11.29
N ARG A 185 -6.83 -0.58 12.17
CA ARG A 185 -7.35 -0.38 13.52
C ARG A 185 -6.31 0.34 14.39
N GLU A 186 -6.78 1.10 15.33
CA GLU A 186 -5.90 1.83 16.27
C GLU A 186 -5.11 0.89 17.17
N ARG A 187 -5.67 -0.27 17.48
CA ARG A 187 -5.08 -1.24 18.43
C ARG A 187 -5.12 -2.64 17.87
N TYR A 188 -4.03 -3.36 18.05
CA TYR A 188 -3.91 -4.79 17.82
C TYR A 188 -3.22 -5.45 19.01
N THR A 189 -3.79 -6.53 19.54
CA THR A 189 -3.10 -7.40 20.50
C THR A 189 -2.09 -8.28 19.79
N ASP A 190 -1.12 -8.81 20.50
CA ASP A 190 -0.18 -9.80 19.97
C ASP A 190 -0.89 -11.00 19.35
N LYS A 191 -1.98 -11.48 19.99
CA LYS A 191 -2.81 -12.57 19.45
C LYS A 191 -3.41 -12.20 18.09
N ALA A 192 -3.90 -10.99 17.92
CA ALA A 192 -4.44 -10.51 16.64
C ALA A 192 -3.35 -10.37 15.58
N LEU A 193 -2.18 -9.82 15.92
CA LEU A 193 -1.05 -9.73 15.00
C LEU A 193 -0.55 -11.12 14.58
N ARG A 194 -0.41 -12.08 15.50
CA ARG A 194 -0.06 -13.46 15.18
C ARG A 194 -1.09 -14.13 14.26
N LYS A 195 -2.38 -13.88 14.45
CA LYS A 195 -3.45 -14.37 13.55
C LYS A 195 -3.26 -13.82 12.13
N TRP A 196 -2.96 -12.53 11.99
CA TRP A 196 -2.66 -11.93 10.68
C TRP A 196 -1.41 -12.52 10.05
N ILE A 197 -0.33 -12.66 10.79
CA ILE A 197 0.93 -13.26 10.31
C ILE A 197 0.68 -14.69 9.79
N SER A 198 -0.03 -15.52 10.57
CA SER A 198 -0.38 -16.88 10.19
C SER A 198 -1.26 -16.92 8.92
N ALA A 199 -2.29 -16.07 8.88
CA ALA A 199 -3.18 -15.97 7.73
C ALA A 199 -2.45 -15.51 6.46
N ILE A 200 -1.52 -14.56 6.56
CA ILE A 200 -0.69 -14.11 5.44
C ILE A 200 0.26 -15.25 4.99
N ARG A 201 0.91 -15.92 5.91
CA ARG A 201 1.81 -17.05 5.60
C ARG A 201 1.09 -18.20 4.89
N SER A 202 -0.15 -18.49 5.29
CA SER A 202 -0.94 -19.57 4.69
C SER A 202 -1.30 -19.30 3.21
N ARG A 203 -1.23 -18.06 2.73
CA ARG A 203 -1.49 -17.73 1.32
C ARG A 203 -0.35 -18.13 0.38
N ARG A 204 0.83 -18.50 0.91
CA ARG A 204 2.02 -18.92 0.12
C ARG A 204 2.41 -17.85 -0.94
N TRP A 205 2.36 -16.58 -0.55
CA TRP A 205 2.87 -15.49 -1.37
C TRP A 205 4.39 -15.44 -1.34
N ASP A 206 5.01 -14.99 -2.43
CA ASP A 206 6.44 -14.71 -2.45
C ASP A 206 6.76 -13.43 -1.66
N GLU A 207 5.90 -12.43 -1.78
CA GLU A 207 5.99 -11.13 -1.13
C GLU A 207 4.66 -10.75 -0.47
N ALA A 208 4.70 -10.15 0.71
CA ALA A 208 3.54 -9.59 1.38
C ALA A 208 3.83 -8.14 1.80
N TYR A 209 3.02 -7.21 1.31
CA TYR A 209 3.06 -5.79 1.67
C TYR A 209 2.05 -5.56 2.79
N VAL A 210 2.53 -5.08 3.95
CA VAL A 210 1.69 -4.88 5.14
C VAL A 210 1.89 -3.46 5.65
N PHE A 211 0.82 -2.67 5.65
CA PHE A 211 0.86 -1.27 6.08
C PHE A 211 -0.08 -1.01 7.24
N PHE A 212 0.46 -0.36 8.26
CA PHE A 212 -0.30 0.13 9.40
C PHE A 212 -0.80 1.55 9.13
N LYS A 213 -1.93 1.91 9.75
CA LYS A 213 -2.44 3.27 9.71
C LYS A 213 -1.48 4.19 10.48
N HIS A 214 -1.28 5.40 9.98
CA HIS A 214 -0.62 6.44 10.78
C HIS A 214 -1.60 6.93 11.85
N GLU A 215 -1.08 7.18 13.03
CA GLU A 215 -1.80 7.82 14.14
C GLU A 215 -0.86 8.80 14.82
N ASP A 216 -1.40 9.89 15.34
CA ASP A 216 -0.60 10.97 15.97
C ASP A 216 0.20 10.49 17.16
N SER A 217 -0.34 9.50 17.89
CA SER A 217 0.33 8.84 19.02
C SER A 217 1.51 7.93 18.64
N ALA A 218 1.90 7.87 17.35
CA ALA A 218 2.86 6.91 16.79
C ALA A 218 2.48 5.43 17.05
N ALA A 219 1.19 5.12 17.13
CA ALA A 219 0.72 3.74 17.24
C ALA A 219 1.13 2.90 16.02
N GLY A 220 1.09 3.47 14.82
CA GLY A 220 1.50 2.81 13.59
C GLY A 220 2.93 2.25 13.65
N PRO A 221 3.96 3.05 13.93
CA PRO A 221 5.33 2.57 14.12
C PRO A 221 5.47 1.49 15.19
N LYS A 222 4.82 1.64 16.34
CA LYS A 222 4.85 0.64 17.43
C LYS A 222 4.27 -0.69 16.98
N LEU A 223 3.10 -0.68 16.33
CA LEU A 223 2.42 -1.88 15.82
C LEU A 223 3.21 -2.55 14.69
N ALA A 224 3.78 -1.77 13.76
CA ALA A 224 4.62 -2.30 12.68
C ALA A 224 5.90 -2.96 13.22
N THR A 225 6.55 -2.36 14.22
CA THR A 225 7.72 -2.96 14.90
C THR A 225 7.31 -4.26 15.58
N ARG A 226 6.19 -4.25 16.34
CA ARG A 226 5.71 -5.46 17.01
C ARG A 226 5.35 -6.58 16.04
N PHE A 227 4.73 -6.24 14.91
CA PHE A 227 4.45 -7.19 13.84
C PHE A 227 5.74 -7.84 13.31
N LEU A 228 6.79 -7.05 13.06
CA LEU A 228 8.08 -7.56 12.59
C LEU A 228 8.76 -8.49 13.60
N GLU A 229 8.71 -8.16 14.90
CA GLU A 229 9.22 -9.02 15.97
C GLU A 229 8.51 -10.37 15.97
N LEU A 230 7.17 -10.36 15.96
CA LEU A 230 6.34 -11.56 15.97
C LEU A 230 6.48 -12.39 14.68
N ALA A 231 6.78 -11.74 13.56
CA ALA A 231 6.97 -12.41 12.26
C ALA A 231 8.37 -13.04 12.11
N ARG A 232 9.32 -12.77 12.99
CA ARG A 232 10.66 -13.44 13.00
C ARG A 232 10.63 -14.78 13.75
N LEU A 233 9.64 -14.95 14.63
CA LEU A 233 9.40 -16.19 15.38
C LEU A 233 8.59 -17.20 14.55
#